data_b62477b4a898f4bc591e8b29936187bb
#
_entry.id   b62477b4a898f4bc591e8b29936187bb
#
_cell.length_a   1.000
_cell.length_b   1.000
_cell.length_c   1.000
_cell.angle_alpha   90.00
_cell.angle_beta   90.00
_cell.angle_gamma   90.00
#
_symmetry.space_group_name_H-M   'P 1'
#
loop_
_entity.id
_entity.type
_entity.pdbx_description
1 polymer ?
#
loop_
_entity_poly.entity_id
_entity_poly.type
_entity_poly.pdbx_seq_one_letter_code
_entity_poly.pdbx_strand_id
1 'polypeptide(L)'
;MVGTVGRPGAREFYLQARTKARIVTIALEKQQSALLAQKIDEMLDELRSTEGNPFRVPDSTPVELVDNDPLEQPLDTQFRTGAMGLGWDPTTAEIVIEAYAMVDLNDVDPEEFGSEPIEVEPPESLLVHIPVGMARAFAKRTLEVVGAGRPSCPLCGYPMNPEGHVCPQPGAL
;
A
#
# COMPACT_ATOMS: atom_id res chain seq x y z
N MET A 1 -0.16 -6.49 -6.08
CA MET A 1 0.97 -6.72 -5.16
C MET A 1 1.62 -5.41 -4.74
N VAL A 2 2.28 -5.37 -3.57
CA VAL A 2 3.21 -4.30 -3.20
C VAL A 2 4.64 -4.84 -3.24
N GLY A 3 5.56 -4.03 -3.73
CA GLY A 3 6.99 -4.33 -3.76
C GLY A 3 7.83 -3.09 -3.57
N THR A 4 9.16 -3.27 -3.52
CA THR A 4 10.09 -2.15 -3.33
C THR A 4 11.27 -2.22 -4.28
N VAL A 5 11.82 -1.05 -4.58
CA VAL A 5 13.09 -0.89 -5.28
C VAL A 5 14.03 -0.07 -4.41
N GLY A 6 15.31 -0.39 -4.41
CA GLY A 6 16.33 0.32 -3.65
C GLY A 6 16.77 -0.41 -2.37
N ARG A 7 17.75 0.18 -1.68
CA ARG A 7 18.37 -0.38 -0.47
C ARG A 7 17.53 -0.06 0.78
N PRO A 8 17.58 -0.88 1.84
CA PRO A 8 16.97 -0.54 3.12
C PRO A 8 17.37 0.87 3.59
N GLY A 9 16.37 1.72 3.83
CA GLY A 9 16.56 3.14 4.16
C GLY A 9 16.40 4.12 3.00
N ALA A 10 16.46 3.64 1.75
CA ALA A 10 16.24 4.41 0.53
C ALA A 10 15.37 3.61 -0.45
N ARG A 11 14.37 2.89 0.07
CA ARG A 11 13.43 2.10 -0.74
C ARG A 11 12.27 2.95 -1.20
N GLU A 12 11.93 2.81 -2.47
CA GLU A 12 10.68 3.29 -3.03
C GLU A 12 9.67 2.13 -3.05
N PHE A 13 8.44 2.43 -2.72
CA PHE A 13 7.35 1.46 -2.66
C PHE A 13 6.45 1.61 -3.87
N TYR A 14 6.01 0.49 -4.42
CA TYR A 14 5.14 0.45 -5.59
C TYR A 14 4.01 -0.54 -5.37
N LEU A 15 2.81 -0.16 -5.80
CA LEU A 15 1.68 -1.05 -5.96
C LEU A 15 1.53 -1.38 -7.43
N GLN A 16 1.52 -2.67 -7.74
CA GLN A 16 1.18 -3.17 -9.08
C GLN A 16 -0.16 -3.89 -9.05
N ALA A 17 -1.07 -3.41 -9.87
CA ALA A 17 -2.33 -4.06 -10.18
C ALA A 17 -2.22 -4.71 -11.56
N ARG A 18 -2.63 -5.99 -11.65
CA ARG A 18 -2.57 -6.77 -12.89
C ARG A 18 -3.95 -7.21 -13.31
N THR A 19 -4.26 -7.03 -14.59
CA THR A 19 -5.31 -7.75 -15.31
C THR A 19 -4.66 -8.68 -16.34
N LYS A 20 -5.46 -9.50 -17.03
CA LYS A 20 -4.93 -10.40 -18.08
C LYS A 20 -4.13 -9.68 -19.17
N ALA A 21 -4.39 -8.39 -19.41
CA ALA A 21 -3.86 -7.64 -20.54
C ALA A 21 -3.02 -6.42 -20.15
N ARG A 22 -3.01 -6.01 -18.88
CA ARG A 22 -2.40 -4.75 -18.45
C ARG A 22 -1.86 -4.85 -17.05
N ILE A 23 -0.70 -4.24 -16.84
CA ILE A 23 -0.12 -3.95 -15.52
C ILE A 23 -0.19 -2.45 -15.34
N VAL A 24 -0.64 -2.02 -14.17
CA VAL A 24 -0.63 -0.63 -13.73
C VAL A 24 0.24 -0.56 -12.50
N THR A 25 1.21 0.34 -12.52
CA THR A 25 2.13 0.59 -11.40
C THR A 25 1.94 2.01 -10.88
N ILE A 26 1.75 2.15 -9.58
CA ILE A 26 1.72 3.45 -8.90
C ILE A 26 2.73 3.48 -7.77
N ALA A 27 3.28 4.66 -7.48
CA ALA A 27 4.21 4.84 -6.36
C ALA A 27 3.46 5.15 -5.06
N LEU A 28 3.91 4.53 -3.96
CA LEU A 28 3.35 4.70 -2.62
C LEU A 28 4.43 5.17 -1.64
N GLU A 29 4.00 5.81 -0.56
CA GLU A 29 4.84 5.97 0.61
C GLU A 29 4.82 4.70 1.48
N LYS A 30 5.90 4.46 2.23
CA LYS A 30 5.99 3.33 3.16
C LYS A 30 4.81 3.30 4.15
N GLN A 31 4.45 4.46 4.69
CA GLN A 31 3.35 4.57 5.66
C GLN A 31 2.00 4.30 5.00
N GLN A 32 1.78 4.74 3.77
CA GLN A 32 0.57 4.44 3.00
C GLN A 32 0.44 2.92 2.78
N SER A 33 1.53 2.25 2.38
CA SER A 33 1.55 0.80 2.19
C SER A 33 1.22 0.04 3.48
N ALA A 34 1.81 0.45 4.60
CA ALA A 34 1.56 -0.17 5.91
C ALA A 34 0.11 0.02 6.35
N LEU A 35 -0.42 1.24 6.27
CA LEU A 35 -1.77 1.58 6.69
C LEU A 35 -2.81 0.85 5.83
N LEU A 36 -2.62 0.82 4.51
CA LEU A 36 -3.50 0.09 3.59
C LEU A 36 -3.59 -1.38 3.99
N ALA A 37 -2.45 -2.05 4.18
CA ALA A 37 -2.43 -3.46 4.54
C ALA A 37 -3.08 -3.74 5.89
N GLN A 38 -2.82 -2.91 6.91
CA GLN A 38 -3.45 -3.02 8.22
C GLN A 38 -4.97 -2.85 8.14
N LYS A 39 -5.43 -1.85 7.41
CA LYS A 39 -6.87 -1.60 7.25
C LYS A 39 -7.60 -2.68 6.48
N ILE A 40 -6.95 -3.29 5.48
CA ILE A 40 -7.50 -4.46 4.78
C ILE A 40 -7.62 -5.64 5.76
N ASP A 41 -6.59 -5.92 6.55
CA ASP A 41 -6.60 -7.01 7.52
C ASP A 41 -7.70 -6.81 8.58
N GLU A 42 -7.81 -5.61 9.15
CA GLU A 42 -8.88 -5.24 10.10
C GLU A 42 -10.27 -5.46 9.49
N MET A 43 -10.51 -4.96 8.27
CA MET A 43 -11.80 -5.13 7.56
C MET A 43 -12.11 -6.60 7.29
N LEU A 44 -11.13 -7.39 6.87
CA LEU A 44 -11.31 -8.83 6.64
C LEU A 44 -11.63 -9.58 7.94
N ASP A 45 -11.04 -9.20 9.07
CA ASP A 45 -11.32 -9.80 10.36
C ASP A 45 -12.73 -9.45 10.86
N GLU A 46 -13.18 -8.21 10.65
CA GLU A 46 -14.56 -7.79 10.93
C GLU A 46 -15.57 -8.58 10.09
N LEU A 47 -15.33 -8.69 8.78
CA LEU A 47 -16.19 -9.46 7.87
C LEU A 47 -16.23 -10.95 8.25
N ARG A 48 -15.09 -11.52 8.66
CA ARG A 48 -14.99 -12.92 9.11
C ARG A 48 -15.75 -13.16 10.41
N SER A 49 -15.81 -12.18 11.30
CA SER A 49 -16.50 -12.27 12.58
C SER A 49 -18.01 -12.29 12.45
N THR A 50 -18.55 -11.93 11.28
CA THR A 50 -19.97 -12.00 10.97
C THR A 50 -20.45 -13.46 11.10
N GLU A 51 -21.60 -13.65 11.72
CA GLU A 51 -22.17 -14.98 11.98
C GLU A 51 -22.23 -15.83 10.70
N GLY A 52 -21.65 -17.04 10.78
CA GLY A 52 -21.60 -17.97 9.65
C GLY A 52 -20.56 -17.63 8.59
N ASN A 53 -19.77 -16.56 8.73
CA ASN A 53 -18.77 -16.10 7.74
C ASN A 53 -19.30 -16.19 6.30
N PRO A 54 -20.37 -15.42 5.96
CA PRO A 54 -21.10 -15.57 4.69
C PRO A 54 -20.22 -15.31 3.46
N PHE A 55 -19.17 -14.53 3.62
CA PHE A 55 -18.24 -14.18 2.55
C PHE A 55 -17.04 -15.14 2.43
N ARG A 56 -16.99 -16.17 3.29
CA ARG A 56 -15.89 -17.16 3.34
C ARG A 56 -14.51 -16.51 3.45
N VAL A 57 -14.41 -15.46 4.25
CA VAL A 57 -13.13 -14.79 4.51
C VAL A 57 -12.18 -15.77 5.19
N PRO A 58 -10.98 -16.04 4.62
CA PRO A 58 -10.02 -16.95 5.22
C PRO A 58 -9.42 -16.34 6.50
N ASP A 59 -9.11 -17.19 7.47
CA ASP A 59 -8.42 -16.82 8.73
C ASP A 59 -6.92 -16.53 8.50
N SER A 60 -6.36 -17.15 7.48
CA SER A 60 -4.97 -17.01 7.08
C SER A 60 -4.85 -16.94 5.57
N THR A 61 -3.70 -16.49 5.08
CA THR A 61 -3.44 -16.46 3.64
C THR A 61 -3.49 -17.86 3.03
N PRO A 62 -4.36 -18.11 2.04
CA PRO A 62 -4.36 -19.37 1.29
C PRO A 62 -2.99 -19.61 0.65
N VAL A 63 -2.47 -20.83 0.78
CA VAL A 63 -1.11 -21.18 0.32
C VAL A 63 -0.95 -20.95 -1.19
N GLU A 64 -1.98 -21.21 -1.97
CA GLU A 64 -2.03 -21.02 -3.41
C GLU A 64 -2.02 -19.55 -3.84
N LEU A 65 -2.29 -18.62 -2.91
CA LEU A 65 -2.29 -17.18 -3.16
C LEU A 65 -1.06 -16.48 -2.59
N VAL A 66 -0.12 -17.23 -2.03
CA VAL A 66 1.17 -16.67 -1.60
C VAL A 66 1.96 -16.28 -2.83
N ASP A 67 2.21 -14.98 -2.95
CA ASP A 67 2.97 -14.40 -4.06
C ASP A 67 4.24 -13.75 -3.49
N ASN A 68 5.40 -14.30 -3.87
CA ASN A 68 6.72 -13.80 -3.49
C ASN A 68 7.50 -13.29 -4.71
N ASP A 69 6.85 -13.16 -5.85
CA ASP A 69 7.48 -12.69 -7.07
C ASP A 69 7.92 -11.24 -6.95
N PRO A 70 9.01 -10.83 -7.61
CA PRO A 70 9.41 -9.45 -7.70
C PRO A 70 8.38 -8.61 -8.48
N LEU A 71 8.47 -7.28 -8.36
CA LEU A 71 7.73 -6.37 -9.23
C LEU A 71 8.06 -6.65 -10.70
N GLU A 72 7.05 -6.67 -11.54
CA GLU A 72 7.24 -6.83 -12.98
C GLU A 72 7.90 -5.60 -13.60
N GLN A 73 8.77 -5.84 -14.55
CA GLN A 73 9.50 -4.82 -15.27
C GLN A 73 8.97 -4.66 -16.72
N PRO A 74 9.03 -3.46 -17.30
CA PRO A 74 9.53 -2.22 -16.72
C PRO A 74 8.57 -1.62 -15.69
N LEU A 75 9.11 -0.87 -14.70
CA LEU A 75 8.32 -0.11 -13.73
C LEU A 75 7.87 1.22 -14.39
N ASP A 76 6.82 1.14 -15.16
CA ASP A 76 6.18 2.32 -15.74
C ASP A 76 5.17 2.89 -14.73
N THR A 77 5.64 3.83 -13.91
CA THR A 77 4.86 4.44 -12.84
C THR A 77 3.90 5.47 -13.42
N GLN A 78 2.59 5.23 -13.27
CA GLN A 78 1.56 6.12 -13.80
C GLN A 78 1.49 7.41 -12.98
N PHE A 79 1.47 7.29 -11.65
CA PHE A 79 1.47 8.45 -10.75
C PHE A 79 2.01 8.08 -9.35
N ARG A 80 2.34 9.12 -8.57
CA ARG A 80 2.57 9.02 -7.13
C ARG A 80 1.25 9.21 -6.40
N THR A 81 0.97 8.34 -5.46
CA THR A 81 -0.31 8.33 -4.72
C THR A 81 -0.36 9.45 -3.69
N GLY A 82 -1.41 10.25 -3.75
CA GLY A 82 -1.80 11.22 -2.73
C GLY A 82 -2.77 10.58 -1.73
N ALA A 83 -4.06 10.63 -2.04
CA ALA A 83 -5.12 10.05 -1.21
C ALA A 83 -5.41 8.60 -1.60
N MET A 84 -5.92 7.83 -0.63
CA MET A 84 -6.39 6.46 -0.85
C MET A 84 -7.71 6.25 -0.13
N GLY A 85 -8.61 5.48 -0.79
CA GLY A 85 -9.85 4.97 -0.25
C GLY A 85 -9.81 3.45 -0.12
N LEU A 86 -10.52 2.93 0.86
CA LEU A 86 -10.73 1.50 1.05
C LEU A 86 -12.22 1.25 1.25
N GLY A 87 -12.78 0.32 0.49
CA GLY A 87 -14.19 -0.02 0.51
C GLY A 87 -14.43 -1.53 0.51
N TRP A 88 -15.69 -1.90 0.71
CA TRP A 88 -16.18 -3.26 0.63
C TRP A 88 -17.36 -3.33 -0.32
N ASP A 89 -17.30 -4.27 -1.27
CA ASP A 89 -18.45 -4.60 -2.12
C ASP A 89 -19.06 -5.94 -1.68
N PRO A 90 -20.21 -5.93 -1.00
CA PRO A 90 -20.88 -7.16 -0.55
C PRO A 90 -21.47 -7.97 -1.69
N THR A 91 -21.67 -7.37 -2.87
CA THR A 91 -22.28 -8.03 -4.03
C THR A 91 -21.32 -9.00 -4.68
N THR A 92 -20.04 -8.60 -4.77
CA THR A 92 -18.97 -9.40 -5.38
C THR A 92 -18.09 -10.07 -4.33
N ALA A 93 -18.23 -9.72 -3.05
CA ALA A 93 -17.35 -10.11 -1.95
C ALA A 93 -15.89 -9.69 -2.19
N GLU A 94 -15.70 -8.44 -2.56
CA GLU A 94 -14.40 -7.88 -2.89
C GLU A 94 -14.06 -6.66 -2.02
N ILE A 95 -12.79 -6.56 -1.67
CA ILE A 95 -12.20 -5.33 -1.15
C ILE A 95 -11.95 -4.40 -2.33
N VAL A 96 -12.34 -3.14 -2.17
CA VAL A 96 -12.17 -2.09 -3.18
C VAL A 96 -11.10 -1.12 -2.69
N ILE A 97 -10.05 -0.95 -3.47
CA ILE A 97 -8.97 0.01 -3.23
C ILE A 97 -9.06 1.10 -4.28
N GLU A 98 -9.13 2.35 -3.84
CA GLU A 98 -9.03 3.52 -4.68
C GLU A 98 -7.75 4.27 -4.33
N ALA A 99 -6.96 4.64 -5.34
CA ALA A 99 -5.77 5.46 -5.18
C ALA A 99 -5.83 6.62 -6.16
N TYR A 100 -5.61 7.83 -5.66
CA TYR A 100 -5.65 9.06 -6.43
C TYR A 100 -4.26 9.65 -6.55
N ALA A 101 -3.93 10.20 -7.72
CA ALA A 101 -2.68 10.92 -7.94
C ALA A 101 -2.51 12.05 -6.94
N MET A 102 -1.27 12.27 -6.52
CA MET A 102 -0.92 13.45 -5.74
C MET A 102 -1.12 14.70 -6.62
N VAL A 103 -1.93 15.62 -6.12
CA VAL A 103 -2.12 16.94 -6.75
C VAL A 103 -1.06 17.87 -6.19
N ASP A 104 -0.23 18.43 -7.05
CA ASP A 104 0.71 19.49 -6.66
C ASP A 104 -0.03 20.83 -6.69
N LEU A 105 -0.29 21.38 -5.49
CA LEU A 105 -0.99 22.66 -5.36
C LEU A 105 -0.15 23.84 -5.88
N ASN A 106 1.13 23.63 -6.18
CA ASN A 106 1.98 24.66 -6.79
C ASN A 106 1.74 24.83 -8.29
N ASP A 107 1.08 23.86 -8.94
CA ASP A 107 0.68 23.95 -10.35
C ASP A 107 -0.65 24.72 -10.54
N VAL A 108 -1.31 25.10 -9.44
CA VAL A 108 -2.51 25.94 -9.49
C VAL A 108 -2.07 27.40 -9.47
N ASP A 109 -2.23 28.11 -10.59
CA ASP A 109 -1.89 29.53 -10.69
C ASP A 109 -2.76 30.33 -9.71
N PRO A 110 -2.15 31.08 -8.73
CA PRO A 110 -2.91 31.88 -7.78
C PRO A 110 -3.77 32.97 -8.44
N GLU A 111 -3.51 33.34 -9.68
CA GLU A 111 -4.28 34.31 -10.42
C GLU A 111 -5.57 33.72 -11.05
N GLU A 112 -5.68 32.39 -11.13
CA GLU A 112 -6.91 31.72 -11.57
C GLU A 112 -7.99 31.64 -10.49
N PHE A 113 -7.75 32.10 -9.27
CA PHE A 113 -8.79 32.28 -8.22
C PHE A 113 -9.74 33.44 -8.51
N GLY A 114 -9.93 33.79 -9.78
CA GLY A 114 -10.97 34.70 -10.24
C GLY A 114 -12.35 34.00 -10.21
N SER A 115 -13.39 34.80 -10.11
CA SER A 115 -14.82 34.56 -9.82
C SER A 115 -15.57 33.52 -10.66
N GLU A 116 -14.92 32.64 -11.40
CA GLU A 116 -15.55 31.52 -12.12
C GLU A 116 -15.17 30.18 -11.47
N PRO A 117 -16.08 29.18 -11.46
CA PRO A 117 -15.76 27.86 -10.97
C PRO A 117 -14.66 27.25 -11.84
N ILE A 118 -13.48 27.00 -11.25
CA ILE A 118 -12.39 26.29 -11.93
C ILE A 118 -12.89 24.85 -12.13
N GLU A 119 -13.08 24.40 -13.36
CA GLU A 119 -13.22 22.97 -13.68
C GLU A 119 -11.85 22.30 -13.46
N VAL A 120 -11.60 21.88 -12.22
CA VAL A 120 -10.43 21.06 -11.91
C VAL A 120 -10.69 19.67 -12.47
N GLU A 121 -9.89 19.25 -13.44
CA GLU A 121 -9.95 17.87 -13.92
C GLU A 121 -9.74 16.91 -12.73
N PRO A 122 -10.56 15.84 -12.62
CA PRO A 122 -10.38 14.87 -11.55
C PRO A 122 -8.98 14.25 -11.66
N PRO A 123 -8.27 14.06 -10.53
CA PRO A 123 -6.94 13.49 -10.55
C PRO A 123 -6.97 12.08 -11.15
N GLU A 124 -5.88 11.68 -11.79
CA GLU A 124 -5.71 10.28 -12.21
C GLU A 124 -5.96 9.35 -11.03
N SER A 125 -6.61 8.23 -11.28
CA SER A 125 -6.96 7.29 -10.23
C SER A 125 -6.80 5.84 -10.68
N LEU A 126 -6.53 4.97 -9.72
CA LEU A 126 -6.52 3.52 -9.85
C LEU A 126 -7.60 2.94 -8.95
N LEU A 127 -8.55 2.21 -9.54
CA LEU A 127 -9.58 1.43 -8.84
C LEU A 127 -9.27 -0.05 -9.00
N VAL A 128 -9.17 -0.76 -7.87
CA VAL A 128 -8.86 -2.20 -7.84
C VAL A 128 -9.87 -2.92 -6.99
N HIS A 129 -10.46 -3.99 -7.53
CA HIS A 129 -11.32 -4.93 -6.82
C HIS A 129 -10.55 -6.22 -6.55
N ILE A 130 -10.52 -6.67 -5.30
CA ILE A 130 -9.73 -7.82 -4.87
C ILE A 130 -10.61 -8.79 -4.06
N PRO A 131 -10.77 -10.06 -4.50
CA PRO A 131 -11.45 -11.08 -3.71
C PRO A 131 -10.82 -11.26 -2.32
N VAL A 132 -11.62 -11.60 -1.31
CA VAL A 132 -11.20 -11.68 0.10
C VAL A 132 -9.93 -12.50 0.35
N GLY A 133 -9.77 -13.64 -0.34
CA GLY A 133 -8.55 -14.47 -0.21
C GLY A 133 -7.30 -13.77 -0.75
N MET A 134 -7.41 -13.11 -1.90
CA MET A 134 -6.32 -12.33 -2.49
C MET A 134 -6.03 -11.08 -1.67
N ALA A 135 -7.05 -10.45 -1.07
CA ALA A 135 -6.88 -9.31 -0.18
C ALA A 135 -6.09 -9.69 1.09
N ARG A 136 -6.35 -10.89 1.67
CA ARG A 136 -5.57 -11.42 2.79
C ARG A 136 -4.11 -11.67 2.41
N ALA A 137 -3.86 -12.26 1.23
CA ALA A 137 -2.52 -12.47 0.70
C ALA A 137 -1.78 -11.13 0.44
N PHE A 138 -2.48 -10.16 -0.14
CA PHE A 138 -1.97 -8.82 -0.40
C PHE A 138 -1.55 -8.11 0.90
N ALA A 139 -2.43 -8.11 1.91
CA ALA A 139 -2.17 -7.47 3.20
C ALA A 139 -0.93 -8.09 3.88
N LYS A 140 -0.87 -9.42 3.99
CA LYS A 140 0.27 -10.15 4.57
C LYS A 140 1.57 -9.80 3.86
N ARG A 141 1.62 -9.94 2.53
CA ARG A 141 2.81 -9.63 1.74
C ARG A 141 3.25 -8.17 1.95
N THR A 142 2.30 -7.24 1.90
CA THR A 142 2.61 -5.82 2.06
C THR A 142 3.24 -5.53 3.41
N LEU A 143 2.74 -6.12 4.51
CA LEU A 143 3.33 -5.99 5.84
C LEU A 143 4.73 -6.60 5.91
N GLU A 144 4.97 -7.73 5.28
CA GLU A 144 6.30 -8.34 5.18
C GLU A 144 7.28 -7.43 4.42
N VAL A 145 6.88 -6.88 3.28
CA VAL A 145 7.69 -5.94 2.48
C VAL A 145 7.99 -4.67 3.28
N VAL A 146 7.00 -4.11 3.97
CA VAL A 146 7.17 -2.93 4.84
C VAL A 146 8.14 -3.25 6.00
N GLY A 147 7.99 -4.42 6.62
CA GLY A 147 8.79 -4.90 7.75
C GLY A 147 10.22 -5.28 7.38
N ALA A 148 10.48 -5.66 6.13
CA ALA A 148 11.82 -6.02 5.63
C ALA A 148 12.78 -4.83 5.51
N GLY A 149 12.58 -3.77 6.32
CA GLY A 149 13.40 -2.58 6.40
C GLY A 149 14.69 -2.79 7.19
N ARG A 150 15.28 -1.66 7.60
CA ARG A 150 16.42 -1.67 8.53
C ARG A 150 15.95 -2.27 9.87
N PRO A 151 16.73 -3.19 10.48
CA PRO A 151 16.42 -3.71 11.79
C PRO A 151 16.44 -2.59 12.83
N SER A 152 15.61 -2.71 13.86
CA SER A 152 15.62 -1.77 14.97
C SER A 152 16.74 -2.09 15.96
N CYS A 153 17.39 -1.07 16.49
CA CYS A 153 18.37 -1.23 17.56
C CYS A 153 17.69 -1.79 18.82
N PRO A 154 18.20 -2.88 19.41
CA PRO A 154 17.60 -3.48 20.59
C PRO A 154 17.67 -2.57 21.83
N LEU A 155 18.54 -1.56 21.83
CA LEU A 155 18.72 -0.66 22.97
C LEU A 155 17.84 0.61 22.88
N CYS A 156 17.80 1.25 21.71
CA CYS A 156 17.10 2.53 21.54
C CYS A 156 15.88 2.49 20.61
N GLY A 157 15.63 1.36 19.92
CA GLY A 157 14.52 1.21 18.98
C GLY A 157 14.71 1.91 17.62
N TYR A 158 15.74 2.74 17.45
CA TYR A 158 16.00 3.40 16.17
C TYR A 158 16.48 2.43 15.09
N PRO A 159 16.19 2.72 13.79
CA PRO A 159 16.68 1.89 12.69
C PRO A 159 18.22 1.86 12.62
N MET A 160 18.77 0.66 12.44
CA MET A 160 20.21 0.47 12.26
C MET A 160 20.58 0.43 10.78
N ASN A 161 21.59 1.19 10.38
CA ASN A 161 22.15 1.10 9.03
C ASN A 161 23.07 -0.11 8.92
N PRO A 162 23.30 -0.66 7.69
CA PRO A 162 24.28 -1.72 7.47
C PRO A 162 25.72 -1.35 7.87
N GLU A 163 26.05 -0.04 7.75
CA GLU A 163 27.37 0.50 8.10
C GLU A 163 27.52 0.79 9.60
N GLY A 164 26.45 0.60 10.38
CA GLY A 164 26.44 0.83 11.81
C GLY A 164 25.42 1.87 12.26
N HIS A 165 25.32 2.01 13.57
CA HIS A 165 24.34 2.87 14.24
C HIS A 165 24.97 3.50 15.48
N VAL A 166 24.92 4.83 15.58
CA VAL A 166 25.29 5.52 16.79
C VAL A 166 24.10 5.51 17.73
N CYS A 167 24.17 4.66 18.75
CA CYS A 167 23.09 4.53 19.71
C CYS A 167 23.06 5.75 20.66
N PRO A 168 21.92 6.50 20.77
CA PRO A 168 21.81 7.58 21.74
C PRO A 168 21.74 7.09 23.20
N GLN A 169 21.56 5.78 23.40
CA GLN A 169 21.70 5.12 24.69
C GLN A 169 22.98 4.25 24.68
N PRO A 170 24.18 4.82 24.83
CA PRO A 170 25.40 4.04 24.90
C PRO A 170 25.44 3.29 26.25
N GLY A 171 25.30 1.96 26.16
CA GLY A 171 25.77 1.05 27.18
C GLY A 171 25.02 1.06 28.51
N ALA A 172 23.97 0.24 28.62
CA ALA A 172 23.80 -0.57 29.82
C ALA A 172 24.71 -1.81 29.64
N LEU A 173 25.96 -1.70 30.03
CA LEU A 173 26.81 -2.83 30.37
C LEU A 173 26.52 -3.24 31.80
#